data_9ee0955f1301a2010cf84acd30adb9cc
#
_entry.id   9ee0955f1301a2010cf84acd30adb9cc
#
_cell.length_a   1.000
_cell.length_b   1.000
_cell.length_c   1.000
_cell.angle_alpha   90.00
_cell.angle_beta   90.00
_cell.angle_gamma   90.00
#
_symmetry.space_group_name_H-M   'P 1'
#
loop_
_entity.id
_entity.type
_entity.pdbx_description
1 polymer ?
#
loop_
_entity_poly.entity_id
_entity_poly.type
_entity_poly.pdbx_seq_one_letter_code
_entity_poly.pdbx_strand_id
1 'polypeptide(L)'
;MKRLAPYLFVCLAFSAISNAAPRKIAYAQGENVFVADVDGKHAKKIVGGALPEISPDGARIAFNTEGDAKNRPGPERHIAIADVATGKVTVLPNIPSDNCFGPVWSPDGKQLAFSIMADKAWHLGLVNADGSGFRFLKNADLRPEAFGAPEWARDGKSIFCHDLDNIYQIDLDGNVLKKWELAKILTDASMNSGDRLSVSPDGKALLMDVDTGSEHEQKNWDGPQPAIEKLDLSGDKAVRVTGKDDFIWEPFWLSANEFLCIIQKENENQASIYRMSLDGKNPKLLVKHARTPSASAP
;
A
#
# COMPACT_ATOMS: atom_id res chain seq x y z
N MET A 1 16.40 -60.54 -43.18
CA MET A 1 16.77 -59.21 -42.68
C MET A 1 15.52 -58.34 -42.68
N LYS A 2 14.89 -58.17 -41.50
CA LYS A 2 13.71 -57.26 -41.34
C LYS A 2 14.21 -55.90 -40.88
N ARG A 3 13.93 -54.87 -41.67
CA ARG A 3 14.26 -53.47 -41.31
C ARG A 3 13.19 -52.96 -40.34
N LEU A 4 13.62 -52.53 -39.13
CA LEU A 4 12.81 -51.78 -38.21
C LEU A 4 12.78 -50.29 -38.67
N ALA A 5 11.58 -49.73 -38.78
CA ALA A 5 11.41 -48.29 -38.96
C ALA A 5 11.44 -47.57 -37.61
N PRO A 6 12.06 -46.37 -37.50
CA PRO A 6 12.05 -45.61 -36.28
C PRO A 6 10.72 -44.88 -36.09
N TYR A 7 10.06 -45.10 -34.97
CA TYR A 7 8.92 -44.29 -34.53
C TYR A 7 9.44 -42.93 -34.02
N LEU A 8 9.04 -41.88 -34.73
CA LEU A 8 9.29 -40.51 -34.32
C LEU A 8 8.22 -40.11 -33.27
N PHE A 9 8.61 -40.03 -31.99
CA PHE A 9 7.76 -39.48 -30.94
C PHE A 9 7.76 -37.94 -31.06
N VAL A 10 6.69 -37.38 -31.57
CA VAL A 10 6.45 -35.93 -31.53
C VAL A 10 5.89 -35.58 -30.14
N CYS A 11 6.74 -35.08 -29.25
CA CYS A 11 6.28 -34.43 -28.02
C CYS A 11 5.62 -33.09 -28.35
N LEU A 12 4.30 -33.08 -28.37
CA LEU A 12 3.53 -31.85 -28.36
C LEU A 12 3.66 -31.20 -26.96
N ALA A 13 4.54 -30.20 -26.82
CA ALA A 13 4.59 -29.33 -25.65
C ALA A 13 3.31 -28.47 -25.67
N PHE A 14 2.33 -28.82 -24.86
CA PHE A 14 1.23 -27.93 -24.51
C PHE A 14 1.82 -26.80 -23.64
N SER A 15 2.08 -25.67 -24.25
CA SER A 15 2.27 -24.41 -23.51
C SER A 15 0.93 -24.08 -22.85
N ALA A 16 0.82 -24.33 -21.54
CA ALA A 16 -0.27 -23.80 -20.76
C ALA A 16 -0.17 -22.27 -20.82
N ILE A 17 -1.04 -21.64 -21.61
CA ILE A 17 -1.25 -20.21 -21.53
C ILE A 17 -1.85 -19.98 -20.14
N SER A 18 -1.02 -19.53 -19.21
CA SER A 18 -1.49 -19.02 -17.92
C SER A 18 -2.32 -17.78 -18.22
N ASN A 19 -3.63 -17.92 -18.25
CA ASN A 19 -4.53 -16.79 -18.22
C ASN A 19 -4.45 -16.21 -16.79
N ALA A 20 -3.46 -15.37 -16.55
CA ALA A 20 -3.42 -14.58 -15.32
C ALA A 20 -4.75 -13.80 -15.24
N ALA A 21 -5.40 -13.87 -14.08
CA ALA A 21 -6.63 -13.11 -13.87
C ALA A 21 -6.34 -11.63 -14.14
N PRO A 22 -7.29 -10.89 -14.76
CA PRO A 22 -7.07 -9.47 -15.04
C PRO A 22 -6.79 -8.72 -13.73
N ARG A 23 -5.76 -7.88 -13.76
CA ARG A 23 -5.38 -7.06 -12.61
C ARG A 23 -6.55 -6.18 -12.18
N LYS A 24 -6.68 -6.04 -10.87
CA LYS A 24 -7.70 -5.23 -10.22
C LYS A 24 -7.08 -4.16 -9.36
N ILE A 25 -7.85 -3.11 -9.11
CA ILE A 25 -7.58 -2.09 -8.11
C ILE A 25 -8.63 -2.16 -7.01
N ALA A 26 -8.22 -1.91 -5.77
CA ALA A 26 -9.15 -1.61 -4.68
C ALA A 26 -8.96 -0.16 -4.24
N TYR A 27 -10.03 0.46 -3.76
CA TYR A 27 -10.02 1.85 -3.31
C TYR A 27 -11.19 2.14 -2.37
N ALA A 28 -11.07 3.23 -1.61
CA ALA A 28 -12.14 3.76 -0.79
C ALA A 28 -12.87 4.90 -1.51
N GLN A 29 -14.21 4.91 -1.43
CA GLN A 29 -15.05 6.01 -1.89
C GLN A 29 -16.16 6.24 -0.87
N GLY A 30 -16.13 7.41 -0.22
CA GLY A 30 -16.90 7.64 0.99
C GLY A 30 -16.51 6.62 2.07
N GLU A 31 -17.49 6.02 2.70
CA GLU A 31 -17.31 4.98 3.74
C GLU A 31 -17.29 3.55 3.16
N ASN A 32 -17.02 3.39 1.88
CA ASN A 32 -17.13 2.10 1.22
C ASN A 32 -15.87 1.72 0.46
N VAL A 33 -15.59 0.44 0.44
CA VAL A 33 -14.52 -0.21 -0.31
C VAL A 33 -15.06 -0.76 -1.62
N PHE A 34 -14.38 -0.45 -2.71
CA PHE A 34 -14.69 -0.87 -4.06
C PHE A 34 -13.54 -1.67 -4.67
N VAL A 35 -13.87 -2.50 -5.65
CA VAL A 35 -12.92 -3.13 -6.58
C VAL A 35 -13.33 -2.77 -8.00
N ALA A 36 -12.34 -2.50 -8.84
CA ALA A 36 -12.52 -2.29 -10.28
C ALA A 36 -11.41 -2.99 -11.06
N ASP A 37 -11.55 -3.03 -12.38
CA ASP A 37 -10.44 -3.37 -13.26
C ASP A 37 -9.34 -2.29 -13.14
N VAL A 38 -8.10 -2.62 -13.51
CA VAL A 38 -6.95 -1.72 -13.38
C VAL A 38 -7.07 -0.42 -14.19
N ASP A 39 -8.02 -0.35 -15.13
CA ASP A 39 -8.36 0.86 -15.88
C ASP A 39 -9.52 1.68 -15.24
N GLY A 40 -9.97 1.30 -14.06
CA GLY A 40 -11.04 1.94 -13.30
C GLY A 40 -12.46 1.52 -13.71
N LYS A 41 -12.62 0.63 -14.69
CA LYS A 41 -13.94 0.17 -15.12
C LYS A 41 -14.49 -0.97 -14.26
N HIS A 42 -15.76 -1.28 -14.45
CA HIS A 42 -16.49 -2.38 -13.80
C HIS A 42 -16.40 -2.32 -12.27
N ALA A 43 -16.45 -1.11 -11.73
CA ALA A 43 -16.40 -0.87 -10.30
C ALA A 43 -17.56 -1.57 -9.57
N LYS A 44 -17.23 -2.32 -8.52
CA LYS A 44 -18.18 -3.02 -7.66
C LYS A 44 -17.90 -2.62 -6.20
N LYS A 45 -18.93 -2.17 -5.48
CA LYS A 45 -18.87 -2.04 -4.02
C LYS A 45 -18.76 -3.42 -3.39
N ILE A 46 -17.83 -3.60 -2.47
CA ILE A 46 -17.60 -4.86 -1.76
C ILE A 46 -18.13 -4.79 -0.33
N VAL A 47 -17.74 -3.75 0.42
CA VAL A 47 -18.03 -3.66 1.86
C VAL A 47 -17.98 -2.20 2.34
N GLY A 48 -18.51 -1.90 3.51
CA GLY A 48 -18.24 -0.67 4.25
C GLY A 48 -16.89 -0.76 4.98
N GLY A 49 -16.11 0.32 4.97
CA GLY A 49 -14.81 0.37 5.61
C GLY A 49 -13.84 1.31 4.90
N ALA A 50 -12.58 1.32 5.36
CA ALA A 50 -11.54 2.22 4.88
C ALA A 50 -10.20 1.50 4.65
N LEU A 51 -9.26 2.20 4.04
CA LEU A 51 -7.87 1.75 3.82
C LEU A 51 -7.77 0.36 3.17
N PRO A 52 -8.42 0.13 2.03
CA PRO A 52 -8.40 -1.17 1.38
C PRO A 52 -7.04 -1.48 0.76
N GLU A 53 -6.61 -2.72 0.94
CA GLU A 53 -5.46 -3.28 0.26
C GLU A 53 -5.87 -4.59 -0.42
N ILE A 54 -5.79 -4.65 -1.75
CA ILE A 54 -6.14 -5.86 -2.50
C ILE A 54 -5.01 -6.87 -2.43
N SER A 55 -5.34 -8.16 -2.22
CA SER A 55 -4.35 -9.23 -2.18
C SER A 55 -3.63 -9.38 -3.53
N PRO A 56 -2.38 -9.91 -3.54
CA PRO A 56 -1.63 -10.07 -4.78
C PRO A 56 -2.36 -10.86 -5.87
N ASP A 57 -3.17 -11.85 -5.49
CA ASP A 57 -4.00 -12.66 -6.40
C ASP A 57 -5.31 -11.97 -6.84
N GLY A 58 -5.62 -10.80 -6.27
CA GLY A 58 -6.86 -10.07 -6.56
C GLY A 58 -8.14 -10.69 -6.02
N ALA A 59 -8.05 -11.71 -5.18
CA ALA A 59 -9.21 -12.46 -4.69
C ALA A 59 -9.77 -11.93 -3.36
N ARG A 60 -8.95 -11.21 -2.57
CA ARG A 60 -9.30 -10.72 -1.24
C ARG A 60 -8.92 -9.26 -1.08
N ILE A 61 -9.57 -8.58 -0.13
CA ILE A 61 -9.24 -7.23 0.28
C ILE A 61 -9.04 -7.23 1.80
N ALA A 62 -7.89 -6.78 2.27
CA ALA A 62 -7.71 -6.39 3.66
C ALA A 62 -8.15 -4.93 3.80
N PHE A 63 -8.81 -4.59 4.89
CA PHE A 63 -9.32 -3.24 5.12
C PHE A 63 -9.54 -2.98 6.59
N ASN A 64 -9.72 -1.71 6.95
CA ASN A 64 -10.17 -1.33 8.26
C ASN A 64 -11.70 -1.29 8.34
N THR A 65 -12.27 -1.97 9.35
CA THR A 65 -13.60 -1.61 9.85
C THR A 65 -13.47 -0.29 10.61
N GLU A 66 -14.50 0.54 10.59
CA GLU A 66 -14.53 1.79 11.33
C GLU A 66 -15.79 1.88 12.18
N GLY A 67 -15.64 2.37 13.39
CA GLY A 67 -16.71 2.61 14.34
C GLY A 67 -16.23 3.51 15.47
N ASP A 68 -17.14 3.87 16.38
CA ASP A 68 -16.82 4.62 17.58
C ASP A 68 -16.45 3.67 18.71
N ALA A 69 -15.32 3.91 19.36
CA ALA A 69 -14.92 3.13 20.52
C ALA A 69 -15.87 3.38 21.70
N LYS A 70 -16.37 2.31 22.28
CA LYS A 70 -17.38 2.38 23.36
C LYS A 70 -16.84 2.87 24.71
N ASN A 71 -15.56 2.62 24.96
CA ASN A 71 -14.98 2.77 26.30
C ASN A 71 -13.81 3.79 26.34
N ARG A 72 -13.53 4.49 25.25
CA ARG A 72 -12.47 5.50 25.13
C ARG A 72 -12.80 6.51 24.04
N PRO A 73 -12.22 7.72 24.05
CA PRO A 73 -12.27 8.61 22.89
C PRO A 73 -11.55 8.01 21.68
N GLY A 74 -12.03 8.33 20.48
CA GLY A 74 -11.42 7.97 19.21
C GLY A 74 -12.06 6.76 18.53
N PRO A 75 -11.56 6.39 17.35
CA PRO A 75 -12.15 5.34 16.53
C PRO A 75 -11.87 3.93 17.08
N GLU A 76 -12.81 3.02 16.85
CA GLU A 76 -12.61 1.57 16.91
C GLU A 76 -12.32 1.08 15.49
N ARG A 77 -11.16 0.44 15.28
CA ARG A 77 -10.70 -0.03 13.98
C ARG A 77 -10.13 -1.44 14.10
N HIS A 78 -10.72 -2.38 13.41
CA HIS A 78 -10.19 -3.74 13.31
C HIS A 78 -9.72 -4.03 11.90
N ILE A 79 -8.80 -4.97 11.76
CA ILE A 79 -8.41 -5.51 10.47
C ILE A 79 -9.41 -6.58 10.06
N ALA A 80 -9.96 -6.44 8.89
CA ALA A 80 -10.87 -7.41 8.29
C ALA A 80 -10.45 -7.79 6.87
N ILE A 81 -10.89 -8.95 6.43
CA ILE A 81 -10.68 -9.44 5.07
C ILE A 81 -12.04 -9.67 4.42
N ALA A 82 -12.25 -9.14 3.23
CA ALA A 82 -13.39 -9.42 2.37
C ALA A 82 -12.98 -10.28 1.19
N ASP A 83 -13.77 -11.29 0.86
CA ASP A 83 -13.66 -12.05 -0.39
C ASP A 83 -14.30 -11.24 -1.53
N VAL A 84 -13.57 -11.01 -2.61
CA VAL A 84 -13.98 -10.13 -3.73
C VAL A 84 -15.17 -10.71 -4.50
N ALA A 85 -15.22 -12.02 -4.65
CA ALA A 85 -16.28 -12.68 -5.42
C ALA A 85 -17.61 -12.69 -4.67
N THR A 86 -17.57 -13.08 -3.40
CA THR A 86 -18.77 -13.31 -2.56
C THR A 86 -19.15 -12.10 -1.70
N GLY A 87 -18.20 -11.20 -1.40
CA GLY A 87 -18.37 -10.12 -0.42
C GLY A 87 -18.37 -10.60 1.05
N LYS A 88 -18.06 -11.89 1.31
CA LYS A 88 -17.98 -12.40 2.68
C LYS A 88 -16.86 -11.71 3.45
N VAL A 89 -17.17 -11.16 4.61
CA VAL A 89 -16.24 -10.46 5.49
C VAL A 89 -15.87 -11.35 6.68
N THR A 90 -14.60 -11.31 7.05
CA THR A 90 -14.06 -11.91 8.27
C THR A 90 -13.21 -10.86 8.98
N VAL A 91 -13.63 -10.43 10.17
CA VAL A 91 -12.79 -9.64 11.07
C VAL A 91 -11.73 -10.57 11.66
N LEU A 92 -10.46 -10.20 11.60
CA LEU A 92 -9.38 -11.06 12.08
C LEU A 92 -9.44 -11.19 13.60
N PRO A 93 -9.52 -12.41 14.14
CA PRO A 93 -9.60 -12.64 15.57
C PRO A 93 -8.24 -12.48 16.24
N ASN A 94 -8.25 -12.40 17.59
CA ASN A 94 -7.07 -12.48 18.45
C ASN A 94 -6.02 -11.38 18.28
N ILE A 95 -6.37 -10.25 17.65
CA ILE A 95 -5.54 -9.05 17.63
C ILE A 95 -5.84 -8.28 18.95
N PRO A 96 -4.83 -8.01 19.81
CA PRO A 96 -5.05 -7.49 21.16
C PRO A 96 -5.22 -5.95 21.18
N SER A 97 -5.92 -5.38 20.21
CA SER A 97 -6.25 -3.95 20.17
C SER A 97 -7.51 -3.71 19.36
N ASP A 98 -8.25 -2.70 19.76
CA ASP A 98 -9.40 -2.15 19.04
C ASP A 98 -9.03 -0.94 18.16
N ASN A 99 -7.74 -0.70 17.96
CA ASN A 99 -7.26 0.38 17.09
C ASN A 99 -6.07 -0.08 16.26
N CYS A 100 -6.37 -0.67 15.12
CA CYS A 100 -5.43 -1.11 14.11
C CYS A 100 -5.58 -0.24 12.85
N PHE A 101 -4.51 -0.07 12.06
CA PHE A 101 -4.51 0.86 10.95
C PHE A 101 -3.68 0.35 9.76
N GLY A 102 -4.21 0.48 8.53
CA GLY A 102 -3.48 0.31 7.29
C GLY A 102 -2.93 -1.10 7.06
N PRO A 103 -3.78 -2.13 6.91
CA PRO A 103 -3.30 -3.47 6.61
C PRO A 103 -2.68 -3.55 5.21
N VAL A 104 -1.53 -4.21 5.09
CA VAL A 104 -0.85 -4.47 3.81
C VAL A 104 -0.50 -5.95 3.68
N TRP A 105 -0.74 -6.51 2.49
CA TRP A 105 -0.47 -7.91 2.21
C TRP A 105 1.01 -8.20 1.98
N SER A 106 1.47 -9.33 2.52
CA SER A 106 2.73 -9.91 2.07
C SER A 106 2.67 -10.28 0.59
N PRO A 107 3.79 -10.26 -0.16
CA PRO A 107 3.81 -10.56 -1.59
C PRO A 107 3.26 -11.93 -1.97
N ASP A 108 3.29 -12.90 -1.05
CA ASP A 108 2.71 -14.24 -1.24
C ASP A 108 1.25 -14.34 -0.80
N GLY A 109 0.65 -13.24 -0.30
CA GLY A 109 -0.73 -13.17 0.14
C GLY A 109 -1.08 -13.99 1.39
N LYS A 110 -0.08 -14.41 2.18
CA LYS A 110 -0.31 -15.26 3.36
C LYS A 110 -0.37 -14.50 4.67
N GLN A 111 0.23 -13.31 4.74
CA GLN A 111 0.31 -12.50 5.95
C GLN A 111 -0.14 -11.06 5.69
N LEU A 112 -0.48 -10.38 6.76
CA LEU A 112 -0.73 -8.94 6.80
C LEU A 112 0.22 -8.29 7.80
N ALA A 113 0.76 -7.13 7.42
CA ALA A 113 1.39 -6.19 8.33
C ALA A 113 0.46 -4.97 8.49
N PHE A 114 0.47 -4.35 9.66
CA PHE A 114 -0.38 -3.19 9.98
C PHE A 114 0.16 -2.45 11.20
N SER A 115 -0.26 -1.20 11.38
CA SER A 115 0.00 -0.46 12.60
C SER A 115 -1.05 -0.79 13.65
N ILE A 116 -0.63 -0.95 14.91
CA ILE A 116 -1.47 -1.34 16.03
C ILE A 116 -1.17 -0.47 17.25
N MET A 117 -2.21 0.11 17.84
CA MET A 117 -2.10 0.86 19.09
C MET A 117 -2.11 -0.12 20.27
N ALA A 118 -1.03 -0.16 21.02
CA ALA A 118 -0.90 -0.94 22.25
C ALA A 118 0.00 -0.20 23.26
N ASP A 119 -0.28 -0.33 24.56
CA ASP A 119 0.50 0.31 25.61
C ASP A 119 0.69 1.84 25.44
N LYS A 120 -0.33 2.50 24.85
CA LYS A 120 -0.35 3.94 24.50
C LYS A 120 0.65 4.35 23.42
N ALA A 121 1.15 3.40 22.63
CA ALA A 121 2.09 3.65 21.54
C ALA A 121 1.67 2.86 20.28
N TRP A 122 2.08 3.35 19.12
CA TRP A 122 1.94 2.63 17.87
C TRP A 122 3.05 1.60 17.71
N HIS A 123 2.69 0.42 17.28
CA HIS A 123 3.59 -0.70 16.99
C HIS A 123 3.28 -1.28 15.62
N LEU A 124 4.17 -2.11 15.11
CA LEU A 124 3.88 -2.93 13.94
C LEU A 124 3.38 -4.31 14.39
N GLY A 125 2.27 -4.74 13.79
CA GLY A 125 1.70 -6.08 13.96
C GLY A 125 1.85 -6.91 12.70
N LEU A 126 2.09 -8.20 12.88
CA LEU A 126 2.00 -9.22 11.85
C LEU A 126 0.95 -10.26 12.23
N VAL A 127 0.20 -10.73 11.24
CA VAL A 127 -0.81 -11.79 11.41
C VAL A 127 -0.91 -12.62 10.13
N ASN A 128 -1.21 -13.91 10.25
CA ASN A 128 -1.56 -14.71 9.09
C ASN A 128 -2.94 -14.30 8.54
N ALA A 129 -3.17 -14.49 7.25
CA ALA A 129 -4.42 -14.13 6.59
C ALA A 129 -5.66 -14.87 7.14
N ASP A 130 -5.49 -15.95 7.87
CA ASP A 130 -6.55 -16.67 8.59
C ASP A 130 -6.80 -16.14 10.02
N GLY A 131 -6.05 -15.12 10.44
CA GLY A 131 -6.11 -14.52 11.78
C GLY A 131 -5.27 -15.24 12.84
N SER A 132 -4.57 -16.29 12.48
CA SER A 132 -3.64 -16.99 13.39
C SER A 132 -2.27 -16.30 13.45
N GLY A 133 -1.47 -16.66 14.45
CA GLY A 133 -0.06 -16.27 14.52
C GLY A 133 0.21 -14.79 14.68
N PHE A 134 -0.72 -14.03 15.29
CA PHE A 134 -0.47 -12.62 15.60
C PHE A 134 0.79 -12.46 16.45
N ARG A 135 1.61 -11.47 16.08
CA ARG A 135 2.77 -11.03 16.87
C ARG A 135 3.11 -9.58 16.62
N PHE A 136 3.70 -8.92 17.59
CA PHE A 136 4.33 -7.62 17.41
C PHE A 136 5.69 -7.77 16.76
N LEU A 137 6.03 -6.88 15.82
CA LEU A 137 7.41 -6.64 15.44
C LEU A 137 8.02 -5.65 16.44
N LYS A 138 8.75 -6.17 17.43
CA LYS A 138 9.37 -5.36 18.49
C LYS A 138 10.87 -5.30 18.27
N ASN A 139 11.41 -4.09 18.30
CA ASN A 139 12.84 -3.85 18.42
C ASN A 139 13.06 -2.65 19.34
N ALA A 140 14.06 -2.72 20.20
CA ALA A 140 14.44 -1.64 21.11
C ALA A 140 14.94 -0.37 20.37
N ASP A 141 15.41 -0.53 19.13
CA ASP A 141 15.91 0.57 18.29
C ASP A 141 14.80 1.31 17.50
N LEU A 142 13.59 0.74 17.47
CA LEU A 142 12.43 1.36 16.85
C LEU A 142 11.69 2.19 17.91
N ARG A 143 11.59 3.49 17.70
CA ARG A 143 10.78 4.34 18.57
C ARG A 143 9.30 3.94 18.44
N PRO A 144 8.61 3.62 19.53
CA PRO A 144 7.23 3.11 19.47
C PRO A 144 6.18 4.19 19.13
N GLU A 145 6.58 5.42 18.80
CA GLU A 145 5.65 6.56 18.87
C GLU A 145 5.07 7.01 17.53
N ALA A 146 5.58 6.54 16.39
CA ALA A 146 5.08 6.98 15.09
C ALA A 146 5.44 6.02 13.95
N PHE A 147 4.89 4.80 13.96
CA PHE A 147 4.98 3.98 12.76
C PHE A 147 3.86 4.32 11.81
N GLY A 148 4.21 4.97 10.70
CA GLY A 148 3.36 5.10 9.53
C GLY A 148 3.00 3.75 8.93
N ALA A 149 2.16 3.74 7.90
CA ALA A 149 1.72 2.51 7.26
C ALA A 149 2.92 1.66 6.81
N PRO A 150 2.99 0.38 7.23
CA PRO A 150 4.04 -0.51 6.78
C PRO A 150 3.90 -0.83 5.29
N GLU A 151 5.00 -1.20 4.65
CA GLU A 151 5.04 -1.70 3.27
C GLU A 151 5.99 -2.90 3.16
N TRP A 152 5.56 -3.97 2.51
CA TRP A 152 6.38 -5.16 2.35
C TRP A 152 7.46 -4.98 1.29
N ALA A 153 8.68 -5.44 1.58
CA ALA A 153 9.67 -5.69 0.55
C ALA A 153 9.19 -6.79 -0.41
N ARG A 154 9.55 -6.69 -1.68
CA ARG A 154 9.06 -7.61 -2.73
C ARG A 154 9.50 -9.06 -2.53
N ASP A 155 10.56 -9.30 -1.79
CA ASP A 155 11.02 -10.65 -1.44
C ASP A 155 10.25 -11.29 -0.26
N GLY A 156 9.36 -10.51 0.39
CA GLY A 156 8.57 -10.95 1.54
C GLY A 156 9.37 -11.22 2.81
N LYS A 157 10.64 -10.77 2.89
CA LYS A 157 11.54 -11.04 4.03
C LYS A 157 11.74 -9.85 4.94
N SER A 158 11.27 -8.69 4.55
CA SER A 158 11.39 -7.45 5.32
C SER A 158 10.23 -6.50 5.07
N ILE A 159 10.11 -5.50 5.92
CA ILE A 159 9.08 -4.49 5.90
C ILE A 159 9.75 -3.12 5.97
N PHE A 160 9.26 -2.17 5.19
CA PHE A 160 9.57 -0.75 5.30
C PHE A 160 8.55 -0.09 6.22
N CYS A 161 9.01 0.82 7.06
CA CYS A 161 8.19 1.67 7.94
C CYS A 161 8.94 2.97 8.24
N HIS A 162 8.29 3.95 8.87
CA HIS A 162 8.92 5.21 9.25
C HIS A 162 8.45 5.70 10.62
N ASP A 163 9.24 6.56 11.27
CA ASP A 163 8.98 7.17 12.58
C ASP A 163 9.02 8.70 12.57
N LEU A 164 8.70 9.33 11.46
CA LEU A 164 8.77 10.79 11.18
C LEU A 164 10.19 11.35 11.02
N ASP A 165 11.20 10.73 11.60
CA ASP A 165 12.61 11.12 11.46
C ASP A 165 13.37 10.22 10.47
N ASN A 166 12.92 8.96 10.36
CA ASN A 166 13.65 7.92 9.63
C ASN A 166 12.70 6.97 8.87
N ILE A 167 13.19 6.45 7.76
CA ILE A 167 12.64 5.24 7.14
C ILE A 167 13.52 4.07 7.55
N TYR A 168 12.89 2.96 7.91
CA TYR A 168 13.54 1.71 8.26
C TYR A 168 13.17 0.61 7.29
N GLN A 169 14.12 -0.26 7.01
CA GLN A 169 13.87 -1.61 6.53
C GLN A 169 14.18 -2.56 7.68
N ILE A 170 13.19 -3.34 8.10
CA ILE A 170 13.29 -4.28 9.22
C ILE A 170 13.01 -5.70 8.75
N ASP A 171 13.69 -6.69 9.30
CA ASP A 171 13.35 -8.09 9.07
C ASP A 171 12.07 -8.49 9.83
N LEU A 172 11.61 -9.72 9.62
CA LEU A 172 10.39 -10.21 10.26
C LEU A 172 10.57 -10.54 11.75
N ASP A 173 11.79 -10.48 12.27
CA ASP A 173 12.10 -10.58 13.70
C ASP A 173 12.20 -9.19 14.36
N GLY A 174 12.09 -8.12 13.56
CA GLY A 174 12.14 -6.73 14.01
C GLY A 174 13.55 -6.11 13.99
N ASN A 175 14.58 -6.80 13.50
CA ASN A 175 15.92 -6.22 13.42
C ASN A 175 16.00 -5.19 12.30
N VAL A 176 16.65 -4.06 12.58
CA VAL A 176 16.88 -3.01 11.59
C VAL A 176 17.96 -3.47 10.61
N LEU A 177 17.59 -3.68 9.36
CA LEU A 177 18.51 -4.03 8.26
C LEU A 177 19.14 -2.79 7.65
N LYS A 178 18.34 -1.72 7.50
CA LYS A 178 18.79 -0.45 6.96
C LYS A 178 17.94 0.69 7.50
N LYS A 179 18.55 1.87 7.60
CA LYS A 179 17.91 3.12 8.05
C LYS A 179 18.31 4.26 7.14
N TRP A 180 17.36 5.11 6.80
CA TRP A 180 17.57 6.37 6.10
C TRP A 180 17.01 7.50 6.97
N GLU A 181 17.83 8.50 7.27
CA GLU A 181 17.41 9.69 8.00
C GLU A 181 16.70 10.64 7.05
N LEU A 182 15.43 10.99 7.31
CA LEU A 182 14.62 11.83 6.44
C LEU A 182 15.28 13.18 6.16
N ALA A 183 15.84 13.82 7.18
CA ALA A 183 16.57 15.08 7.04
C ALA A 183 17.80 15.01 6.12
N LYS A 184 18.31 13.80 5.84
CA LYS A 184 19.42 13.61 4.90
C LYS A 184 18.95 13.29 3.49
N ILE A 185 17.86 12.56 3.34
CA ILE A 185 17.38 12.11 2.03
C ILE A 185 16.39 13.07 1.39
N LEU A 186 15.60 13.80 2.17
CA LEU A 186 14.65 14.81 1.69
C LEU A 186 15.29 16.20 1.62
N THR A 187 14.75 17.05 0.76
CA THR A 187 15.11 18.48 0.66
C THR A 187 13.83 19.30 0.81
N ASP A 188 13.76 20.12 1.86
CA ASP A 188 12.61 20.98 2.17
C ASP A 188 11.28 20.21 2.21
N ALA A 189 11.32 18.98 2.73
CA ALA A 189 10.16 18.13 2.89
C ALA A 189 10.26 17.29 4.18
N SER A 190 9.12 16.84 4.67
CA SER A 190 8.97 15.98 5.85
C SER A 190 7.94 14.89 5.59
N MET A 191 7.81 13.96 6.53
CA MET A 191 6.74 12.97 6.53
C MET A 191 5.87 13.13 7.77
N ASN A 192 4.59 12.84 7.64
CA ASN A 192 3.64 12.74 8.75
C ASN A 192 3.20 11.27 8.97
N SER A 193 2.50 10.98 10.06
CA SER A 193 2.11 9.61 10.43
C SER A 193 1.12 8.94 9.47
N GLY A 194 0.51 9.70 8.58
CA GLY A 194 -0.42 9.20 7.56
C GLY A 194 0.23 8.89 6.22
N ASP A 195 1.49 9.29 6.04
CA ASP A 195 2.19 9.17 4.77
C ASP A 195 2.49 7.70 4.45
N ARG A 196 2.39 7.39 3.17
CA ARG A 196 2.55 6.02 2.67
C ARG A 196 3.87 5.83 1.95
N LEU A 197 4.37 4.62 2.09
CA LEU A 197 5.47 4.09 1.30
C LEU A 197 4.91 3.12 0.27
N SER A 198 5.54 3.04 -0.90
CA SER A 198 5.24 2.00 -1.88
C SER A 198 6.52 1.50 -2.53
N VAL A 199 6.76 0.19 -2.48
CA VAL A 199 7.97 -0.46 -3.02
C VAL A 199 7.82 -0.70 -4.50
N SER A 200 8.85 -0.39 -5.29
CA SER A 200 8.89 -0.65 -6.73
C SER A 200 8.75 -2.15 -7.05
N PRO A 201 8.23 -2.54 -8.23
CA PRO A 201 8.08 -3.94 -8.61
C PRO A 201 9.38 -4.75 -8.58
N ASP A 202 10.52 -4.12 -8.83
CA ASP A 202 11.85 -4.75 -8.77
C ASP A 202 12.50 -4.70 -7.37
N GLY A 203 11.82 -4.09 -6.39
CA GLY A 203 12.27 -3.98 -5.01
C GLY A 203 13.44 -3.03 -4.78
N LYS A 204 13.75 -2.12 -5.72
CA LYS A 204 14.94 -1.27 -5.65
C LYS A 204 14.68 0.19 -5.30
N ALA A 205 13.43 0.61 -5.26
CA ALA A 205 13.06 1.98 -4.94
C ALA A 205 11.78 2.04 -4.11
N LEU A 206 11.62 3.16 -3.40
CA LEU A 206 10.38 3.57 -2.74
C LEU A 206 9.80 4.79 -3.45
N LEU A 207 8.48 4.84 -3.64
CA LEU A 207 7.74 6.08 -3.69
C LEU A 207 7.29 6.42 -2.29
N MET A 208 7.36 7.69 -1.96
CA MET A 208 7.05 8.22 -0.64
C MET A 208 6.09 9.38 -0.78
N ASP A 209 5.08 9.38 0.05
CA ASP A 209 4.26 10.53 0.33
C ASP A 209 5.02 11.48 1.24
N VAL A 210 5.06 12.78 0.93
CA VAL A 210 5.77 13.78 1.72
C VAL A 210 5.01 15.09 1.76
N ASP A 211 5.19 15.83 2.84
CA ASP A 211 4.77 17.21 3.01
C ASP A 211 5.92 18.16 2.63
N THR A 212 5.71 19.05 1.68
CA THR A 212 6.74 20.00 1.28
C THR A 212 6.71 21.25 2.15
N GLY A 213 7.88 21.88 2.37
CA GLY A 213 7.99 23.15 3.08
C GLY A 213 7.47 24.37 2.30
N SER A 214 7.11 24.21 1.02
CA SER A 214 6.53 25.27 0.22
C SER A 214 5.05 25.42 0.54
N GLU A 215 4.68 26.53 1.13
CA GLU A 215 3.27 26.92 1.30
C GLU A 215 2.70 27.34 -0.04
N HIS A 216 2.10 26.41 -0.76
CA HIS A 216 1.25 26.75 -1.88
C HIS A 216 -0.21 26.78 -1.38
N GLU A 217 -0.82 27.96 -1.34
CA GLU A 217 -2.22 28.11 -0.92
C GLU A 217 -3.16 27.58 -2.02
N GLN A 218 -3.72 26.41 -1.78
CA GLN A 218 -4.85 25.94 -2.56
C GLN A 218 -6.16 26.20 -1.78
N LYS A 219 -7.15 26.82 -2.40
CA LYS A 219 -8.39 27.28 -1.77
C LYS A 219 -9.13 26.25 -0.90
N ASN A 220 -8.97 24.97 -1.18
CA ASN A 220 -9.65 23.86 -0.51
C ASN A 220 -8.66 22.89 0.18
N TRP A 221 -7.48 23.39 0.53
CA TRP A 221 -6.46 22.63 1.22
C TRP A 221 -6.00 23.38 2.46
N ASP A 222 -6.02 22.70 3.60
CA ASP A 222 -5.58 23.22 4.89
C ASP A 222 -4.42 22.31 5.37
N GLY A 223 -3.20 22.74 5.14
CA GLY A 223 -2.00 22.01 5.50
C GLY A 223 -0.84 22.20 4.52
N PRO A 224 0.30 21.55 4.76
CA PRO A 224 1.43 21.58 3.84
C PRO A 224 1.05 20.95 2.50
N GLN A 225 1.72 21.37 1.45
CA GLN A 225 1.49 20.84 0.12
C GLN A 225 2.03 19.41 0.01
N PRO A 226 1.19 18.40 -0.33
CA PRO A 226 1.65 17.03 -0.49
C PRO A 226 2.41 16.86 -1.80
N ALA A 227 3.38 15.96 -1.80
CA ALA A 227 4.14 15.60 -2.98
C ALA A 227 4.55 14.13 -2.93
N ILE A 228 4.99 13.60 -4.06
CA ILE A 228 5.57 12.26 -4.13
C ILE A 228 7.05 12.39 -4.47
N GLU A 229 7.88 11.76 -3.66
CA GLU A 229 9.30 11.59 -3.89
C GLU A 229 9.67 10.12 -4.11
N LYS A 230 10.71 9.89 -4.88
CA LYS A 230 11.29 8.57 -5.15
C LYS A 230 12.66 8.47 -4.50
N LEU A 231 12.86 7.45 -3.67
CA LEU A 231 14.16 7.06 -3.11
C LEU A 231 14.64 5.77 -3.78
N ASP A 232 15.78 5.80 -4.45
CA ASP A 232 16.49 4.58 -4.83
C ASP A 232 17.14 3.96 -3.58
N LEU A 233 16.87 2.69 -3.28
CA LEU A 233 17.31 2.06 -2.03
C LEU A 233 18.82 1.89 -1.89
N SER A 234 19.56 2.01 -2.99
CA SER A 234 21.03 2.11 -2.99
C SER A 234 21.54 3.55 -2.88
N GLY A 235 20.67 4.54 -3.00
CA GLY A 235 20.99 5.97 -2.97
C GLY A 235 20.90 6.57 -1.56
N ASP A 236 21.22 7.85 -1.51
CA ASP A 236 21.24 8.68 -0.31
C ASP A 236 20.40 9.97 -0.43
N LYS A 237 19.69 10.14 -1.54
CA LYS A 237 18.77 11.24 -1.81
C LYS A 237 17.51 10.77 -2.49
N ALA A 238 16.39 11.33 -2.06
CA ALA A 238 15.15 11.21 -2.77
C ALA A 238 15.04 12.27 -3.86
N VAL A 239 14.23 11.98 -4.87
CA VAL A 239 14.00 12.88 -6.01
C VAL A 239 12.50 13.07 -6.18
N ARG A 240 12.07 14.31 -6.24
CA ARG A 240 10.66 14.65 -6.46
C ARG A 240 10.18 14.13 -7.82
N VAL A 241 9.06 13.42 -7.79
CA VAL A 241 8.39 12.86 -8.98
C VAL A 241 7.30 13.81 -9.48
N THR A 242 6.57 14.46 -8.58
CA THR A 242 5.43 15.34 -8.92
C THR A 242 5.87 16.76 -9.21
N GLY A 243 5.05 17.51 -9.93
CA GLY A 243 5.31 18.92 -10.25
C GLY A 243 5.32 19.80 -8.98
N LYS A 244 5.92 20.99 -9.10
CA LYS A 244 6.08 21.89 -7.94
C LYS A 244 4.77 22.45 -7.40
N ASP A 245 3.77 22.61 -8.26
CA ASP A 245 2.46 23.18 -7.91
C ASP A 245 1.36 22.11 -7.83
N ASP A 246 1.73 20.83 -7.87
CA ASP A 246 0.78 19.72 -7.81
C ASP A 246 0.43 19.37 -6.36
N PHE A 247 -0.83 18.96 -6.13
CA PHE A 247 -1.31 18.36 -4.88
C PHE A 247 -1.57 16.88 -5.10
N ILE A 248 -0.53 16.07 -4.91
CA ILE A 248 -0.51 14.64 -5.27
C ILE A 248 0.09 13.85 -4.11
N TRP A 249 -0.65 12.81 -3.67
CA TRP A 249 -0.23 11.95 -2.55
C TRP A 249 -0.77 10.52 -2.68
N GLU A 250 -0.53 9.67 -1.68
CA GLU A 250 -0.87 8.23 -1.63
C GLU A 250 -0.37 7.45 -2.86
N PRO A 251 0.95 7.36 -3.08
CA PRO A 251 1.49 6.63 -4.22
C PRO A 251 1.32 5.12 -4.04
N PHE A 252 1.00 4.43 -5.13
CA PHE A 252 1.03 2.98 -5.21
C PHE A 252 1.66 2.53 -6.54
N TRP A 253 2.79 1.84 -6.50
CA TRP A 253 3.47 1.34 -7.70
C TRP A 253 2.56 0.39 -8.49
N LEU A 254 2.28 0.74 -9.74
CA LEU A 254 1.46 -0.07 -10.62
C LEU A 254 2.32 -0.93 -11.55
N SER A 255 3.40 -0.40 -12.09
CA SER A 255 4.33 -1.09 -12.98
C SER A 255 5.72 -0.46 -12.86
N ALA A 256 6.70 -0.93 -13.63
CA ALA A 256 8.03 -0.34 -13.64
C ALA A 256 8.05 1.17 -13.96
N ASN A 257 7.05 1.67 -14.70
CA ASN A 257 7.01 3.04 -15.22
C ASN A 257 5.79 3.85 -14.78
N GLU A 258 4.87 3.26 -13.98
CA GLU A 258 3.60 3.90 -13.63
C GLU A 258 3.22 3.61 -12.18
N PHE A 259 2.48 4.55 -11.61
CA PHE A 259 1.91 4.43 -10.27
C PHE A 259 0.47 4.97 -10.24
N LEU A 260 -0.29 4.53 -9.25
CA LEU A 260 -1.55 5.15 -8.84
C LEU A 260 -1.24 6.24 -7.82
N CYS A 261 -2.03 7.27 -7.81
CA CYS A 261 -1.96 8.34 -6.82
C CYS A 261 -3.30 9.03 -6.66
N ILE A 262 -3.41 9.88 -5.67
CA ILE A 262 -4.53 10.79 -5.51
C ILE A 262 -4.10 12.17 -5.99
N ILE A 263 -4.98 12.86 -6.70
CA ILE A 263 -4.80 14.26 -7.10
C ILE A 263 -6.02 15.05 -6.64
N GLN A 264 -5.79 16.17 -5.95
CA GLN A 264 -6.80 17.17 -5.71
C GLN A 264 -6.53 18.40 -6.56
N LYS A 265 -7.49 18.74 -7.41
CA LYS A 265 -7.43 19.94 -8.24
C LYS A 265 -8.00 21.13 -7.48
N GLU A 266 -7.48 22.32 -7.76
CA GLU A 266 -7.85 23.58 -7.09
C GLU A 266 -9.36 23.87 -7.03
N ASN A 267 -10.10 23.41 -8.03
CA ASN A 267 -11.56 23.65 -8.12
C ASN A 267 -12.40 22.41 -7.71
N GLU A 268 -11.79 21.38 -7.16
CA GLU A 268 -12.45 20.15 -6.72
C GLU A 268 -12.42 20.05 -5.19
N ASN A 269 -13.57 19.77 -4.57
CA ASN A 269 -13.69 19.63 -3.11
C ASN A 269 -13.24 18.24 -2.62
N GLN A 270 -12.97 17.30 -3.54
CA GLN A 270 -12.57 15.94 -3.22
C GLN A 270 -11.51 15.46 -4.20
N ALA A 271 -10.52 14.77 -3.66
CA ALA A 271 -9.49 14.14 -4.46
C ALA A 271 -10.02 12.97 -5.28
N SER A 272 -9.29 12.61 -6.31
CA SER A 272 -9.63 11.51 -7.23
C SER A 272 -8.41 10.66 -7.52
N ILE A 273 -8.63 9.39 -7.84
CA ILE A 273 -7.55 8.45 -8.17
C ILE A 273 -7.12 8.62 -9.63
N TYR A 274 -5.83 8.73 -9.82
CA TYR A 274 -5.19 8.82 -11.13
C TYR A 274 -4.14 7.73 -11.30
N ARG A 275 -3.89 7.38 -12.54
CA ARG A 275 -2.71 6.65 -12.99
C ARG A 275 -1.74 7.65 -13.60
N MET A 276 -0.48 7.58 -13.24
CA MET A 276 0.54 8.54 -13.62
C MET A 276 1.83 7.85 -14.00
N SER A 277 2.59 8.43 -14.93
CA SER A 277 3.93 7.95 -15.26
C SER A 277 4.97 8.44 -14.24
N LEU A 278 6.07 7.69 -14.07
CA LEU A 278 7.11 7.99 -13.08
C LEU A 278 7.86 9.31 -13.32
N ASP A 279 7.72 9.91 -14.51
CA ASP A 279 8.23 11.24 -14.79
C ASP A 279 7.30 12.37 -14.33
N GLY A 280 6.25 12.03 -13.58
CA GLY A 280 5.27 12.98 -13.05
C GLY A 280 4.31 13.56 -14.09
N LYS A 281 4.23 12.95 -15.27
CA LYS A 281 3.42 13.45 -16.39
C LYS A 281 2.24 12.53 -16.71
N ASN A 282 1.38 13.03 -17.61
CA ASN A 282 0.26 12.29 -18.19
C ASN A 282 -0.72 11.69 -17.16
N PRO A 283 -1.21 12.46 -16.18
CA PRO A 283 -2.18 11.98 -15.22
C PRO A 283 -3.48 11.56 -15.93
N LYS A 284 -3.85 10.30 -15.80
CA LYS A 284 -5.09 9.74 -16.33
C LYS A 284 -6.05 9.47 -15.18
N LEU A 285 -7.18 10.18 -15.15
CA LEU A 285 -8.25 9.95 -14.18
C LEU A 285 -8.77 8.52 -14.31
N LEU A 286 -8.81 7.78 -13.21
CA LEU A 286 -9.41 6.45 -13.10
C LEU A 286 -10.73 6.48 -12.34
N VAL A 287 -10.74 7.05 -11.12
CA VAL A 287 -11.93 7.06 -10.26
C VAL A 287 -12.08 8.43 -9.62
N LYS A 288 -13.24 9.04 -9.79
CA LYS A 288 -13.59 10.33 -9.16
C LYS A 288 -13.90 10.14 -7.68
N HIS A 289 -13.54 11.13 -6.86
CA HIS A 289 -13.90 11.22 -5.45
C HIS A 289 -13.57 9.94 -4.66
N ALA A 290 -12.37 9.44 -4.86
CA ALA A 290 -11.88 8.20 -4.26
C ALA A 290 -10.44 8.36 -3.78
N ARG A 291 -10.00 7.51 -2.84
CA ARG A 291 -8.70 7.56 -2.17
C ARG A 291 -8.19 6.14 -1.86
N THR A 292 -6.99 6.08 -1.31
CA THR A 292 -6.31 4.84 -0.86
C THR A 292 -6.30 3.75 -1.91
N PRO A 293 -5.73 4.02 -3.12
CA PRO A 293 -5.66 3.02 -4.16
C PRO A 293 -4.63 1.93 -3.81
N SER A 294 -4.96 0.69 -4.16
CA SER A 294 -4.03 -0.43 -4.22
C SER A 294 -4.31 -1.27 -5.47
N ALA A 295 -3.37 -2.10 -5.88
CA ALA A 295 -3.54 -2.96 -7.05
C ALA A 295 -3.02 -4.38 -6.81
N SER A 296 -3.69 -5.39 -7.39
CA SER A 296 -3.19 -6.77 -7.40
C SER A 296 -1.87 -6.89 -8.17
N ALA A 297 -1.14 -7.96 -7.92
CA ALA A 297 0.12 -8.22 -8.63
C ALA A 297 -0.08 -8.30 -10.16
N PRO A 298 0.97 -8.03 -10.93
CA PRO A 298 0.96 -8.17 -12.40
C PRO A 298 0.71 -9.59 -12.86
#